data_96eaca4feb7fb41fde63d3d60164b547
#
_entry.id   96eaca4feb7fb41fde63d3d60164b547
#
_cell.length_a   1.000
_cell.length_b   1.000
_cell.length_c   1.000
_cell.angle_alpha   90.00
_cell.angle_beta   90.00
_cell.angle_gamma   90.00
#
_symmetry.space_group_name_H-M   'P 1'
#
loop_
_entity.id
_entity.type
_entity.pdbx_description
1 polymer ?
#
loop_
_entity_poly.entity_id
_entity_poly.type
_entity_poly.pdbx_seq_one_letter_code
_entity_poly.pdbx_strand_id
1 'polypeptide(L)'
;MLNTITPRSTFQQSVQPAPKIDPKLPKMLIIDDDQIFRTRLVRALQQRGYETHAAQNAEEGIVMCKRHRPARIIVDMRMPGTNGLDLIPELVRIDPEMQIIVLTGYGSIATAVEATRRGARDYLTKPVDTEQILSAFDKDPEGGNNVTESTPSLARVEWEHIQRILADCGGNISQAARKLGIHRRSLQRKLAKLPPLD
;
A
#
# COMPACT_ATOMS: atom_id res chain seq x y z
N MET A 1 -30.87 -14.45 55.69
CA MET A 1 -29.95 -13.51 55.01
C MET A 1 -29.90 -13.90 53.54
N LEU A 2 -30.65 -13.17 52.72
CA LEU A 2 -30.79 -13.46 51.27
C LEU A 2 -29.75 -12.64 50.51
N ASN A 3 -28.80 -13.31 49.84
CA ASN A 3 -27.81 -12.72 48.95
C ASN A 3 -28.45 -12.35 47.62
N THR A 4 -28.65 -11.08 47.37
CA THR A 4 -29.13 -10.53 46.12
C THR A 4 -27.98 -10.49 45.10
N ILE A 5 -28.02 -11.38 44.11
CA ILE A 5 -27.06 -11.38 42.98
C ILE A 5 -27.57 -10.36 41.96
N THR A 6 -26.83 -9.25 41.79
CA THR A 6 -27.07 -8.25 40.77
C THR A 6 -26.63 -8.80 39.41
N PRO A 7 -27.45 -8.80 38.33
CA PRO A 7 -27.02 -9.25 37.02
C PRO A 7 -26.04 -8.26 36.38
N ARG A 8 -24.93 -8.82 35.86
CA ARG A 8 -23.90 -8.09 35.10
C ARG A 8 -24.50 -7.50 33.84
N SER A 9 -24.28 -6.20 33.70
CA SER A 9 -24.58 -5.41 32.52
C SER A 9 -24.01 -6.06 31.24
N THR A 10 -24.91 -6.44 30.35
CA THR A 10 -24.60 -6.94 29.00
C THR A 10 -24.04 -5.77 28.18
N PHE A 11 -22.78 -5.82 27.82
CA PHE A 11 -22.19 -4.91 26.84
C PHE A 11 -22.94 -5.07 25.49
N GLN A 12 -23.85 -4.17 25.23
CA GLN A 12 -24.42 -4.01 23.88
C GLN A 12 -23.31 -3.48 22.97
N GLN A 13 -22.71 -4.38 22.19
CA GLN A 13 -21.93 -3.97 21.03
C GLN A 13 -22.87 -3.25 20.08
N SER A 14 -22.72 -1.96 19.93
CA SER A 14 -23.41 -1.16 18.93
C SER A 14 -22.98 -1.67 17.55
N VAL A 15 -23.84 -2.45 16.91
CA VAL A 15 -23.68 -2.86 15.52
C VAL A 15 -23.81 -1.59 14.68
N GLN A 16 -22.69 -1.07 14.20
CA GLN A 16 -22.71 0.05 13.27
C GLN A 16 -23.45 -0.41 11.99
N PRO A 17 -24.37 0.40 11.47
CA PRO A 17 -25.09 0.06 10.25
C PRO A 17 -24.08 -0.13 9.11
N ALA A 18 -24.35 -1.12 8.25
CA ALA A 18 -23.51 -1.38 7.08
C ALA A 18 -23.35 -0.10 6.23
N PRO A 19 -22.15 0.21 5.73
CA PRO A 19 -21.92 1.39 4.93
C PRO A 19 -22.81 1.36 3.68
N LYS A 20 -23.44 2.49 3.36
CA LYS A 20 -24.25 2.64 2.15
C LYS A 20 -23.30 2.78 0.96
N ILE A 21 -23.31 1.79 0.06
CA ILE A 21 -22.54 1.84 -1.19
C ILE A 21 -23.26 2.78 -2.16
N ASP A 22 -22.50 3.72 -2.74
CA ASP A 22 -23.00 4.58 -3.83
C ASP A 22 -22.68 3.90 -5.17
N PRO A 23 -23.69 3.46 -5.94
CA PRO A 23 -23.50 2.78 -7.22
C PRO A 23 -22.88 3.68 -8.30
N LYS A 24 -22.82 5.00 -8.08
CA LYS A 24 -22.16 5.94 -8.99
C LYS A 24 -20.64 5.98 -8.82
N LEU A 25 -20.14 5.56 -7.67
CA LEU A 25 -18.71 5.53 -7.42
C LEU A 25 -18.06 4.30 -8.09
N PRO A 26 -16.82 4.42 -8.59
CA PRO A 26 -16.12 3.29 -9.20
C PRO A 26 -15.85 2.18 -8.17
N LYS A 27 -16.00 0.93 -8.60
CA LYS A 27 -15.60 -0.22 -7.78
C LYS A 27 -14.09 -0.24 -7.58
N MET A 28 -13.66 -0.62 -6.39
CA MET A 28 -12.25 -0.67 -6.01
C MET A 28 -11.80 -2.07 -5.61
N LEU A 29 -10.56 -2.42 -5.95
CA LEU A 29 -9.89 -3.63 -5.49
C LEU A 29 -8.57 -3.26 -4.81
N ILE A 30 -8.31 -3.84 -3.63
CA ILE A 30 -7.06 -3.68 -2.89
C ILE A 30 -6.35 -5.02 -2.89
N ILE A 31 -5.09 -5.04 -3.34
CA ILE A 31 -4.23 -6.23 -3.38
C ILE A 31 -3.00 -5.93 -2.52
N ASP A 32 -2.93 -6.51 -1.33
CA ASP A 32 -1.91 -6.22 -0.32
C ASP A 32 -1.82 -7.41 0.65
N ASP A 33 -0.66 -7.88 1.01
CA ASP A 33 -0.50 -9.01 1.93
C ASP A 33 -0.67 -8.62 3.41
N ASP A 34 -0.45 -7.33 3.75
CA ASP A 34 -0.72 -6.82 5.09
C ASP A 34 -2.22 -6.77 5.39
N GLN A 35 -2.70 -7.76 6.13
CA GLN A 35 -4.10 -7.86 6.53
C GLN A 35 -4.60 -6.64 7.30
N ILE A 36 -3.76 -6.05 8.15
CA ILE A 36 -4.15 -4.90 8.99
C ILE A 36 -4.36 -3.67 8.11
N PHE A 37 -3.38 -3.37 7.26
CA PHE A 37 -3.46 -2.26 6.30
C PHE A 37 -4.65 -2.45 5.35
N ARG A 38 -4.77 -3.61 4.72
CA ARG A 38 -5.85 -3.96 3.81
C ARG A 38 -7.22 -3.78 4.44
N THR A 39 -7.43 -4.31 5.66
CA THR A 39 -8.73 -4.19 6.37
C THR A 39 -9.07 -2.75 6.70
N ARG A 40 -8.09 -1.95 7.14
CA ARG A 40 -8.29 -0.53 7.44
C ARG A 40 -8.66 0.27 6.20
N LEU A 41 -7.96 0.04 5.10
CA LEU A 41 -8.20 0.75 3.85
C LEU A 41 -9.56 0.39 3.24
N VAL A 42 -9.94 -0.91 3.21
CA VAL A 42 -11.27 -1.35 2.80
C VAL A 42 -12.35 -0.64 3.59
N ARG A 43 -12.24 -0.64 4.93
CA ARG A 43 -13.21 0.01 5.80
C ARG A 43 -13.32 1.52 5.53
N ALA A 44 -12.18 2.19 5.36
CA ALA A 44 -12.14 3.63 5.10
C ALA A 44 -12.78 4.01 3.76
N LEU A 45 -12.59 3.20 2.71
CA LEU A 45 -13.20 3.39 1.40
C LEU A 45 -14.71 3.08 1.42
N GLN A 46 -15.11 1.99 2.10
CA GLN A 46 -16.53 1.65 2.27
C GLN A 46 -17.29 2.72 3.05
N GLN A 47 -16.69 3.34 4.06
CA GLN A 47 -17.29 4.47 4.78
C GLN A 47 -17.54 5.69 3.88
N ARG A 48 -16.79 5.81 2.78
CA ARG A 48 -16.97 6.85 1.75
C ARG A 48 -17.92 6.43 0.62
N GLY A 49 -18.54 5.25 0.74
CA GLY A 49 -19.52 4.73 -0.21
C GLY A 49 -18.96 3.89 -1.35
N TYR A 50 -17.64 3.63 -1.40
CA TYR A 50 -17.07 2.80 -2.46
C TYR A 50 -17.39 1.32 -2.27
N GLU A 51 -17.82 0.63 -3.34
CA GLU A 51 -17.83 -0.83 -3.39
C GLU A 51 -16.37 -1.31 -3.45
N THR A 52 -15.88 -1.92 -2.37
CA THR A 52 -14.46 -2.26 -2.21
C THR A 52 -14.29 -3.75 -1.97
N HIS A 53 -13.46 -4.37 -2.77
CA HIS A 53 -13.03 -5.77 -2.67
C HIS A 53 -11.56 -5.83 -2.23
N ALA A 54 -11.13 -6.97 -1.73
CA ALA A 54 -9.76 -7.16 -1.24
C ALA A 54 -9.21 -8.52 -1.63
N ALA A 55 -7.90 -8.58 -1.88
CA ALA A 55 -7.13 -9.78 -2.13
C ALA A 55 -5.82 -9.73 -1.35
N GLN A 56 -5.34 -10.88 -0.90
CA GLN A 56 -4.13 -10.98 -0.07
C GLN A 56 -2.86 -11.25 -0.89
N ASN A 57 -3.00 -11.59 -2.16
CA ASN A 57 -1.91 -11.90 -3.08
C ASN A 57 -2.32 -11.64 -4.53
N ALA A 58 -1.36 -11.77 -5.44
CA ALA A 58 -1.58 -11.53 -6.87
C ALA A 58 -2.60 -12.49 -7.50
N GLU A 59 -2.57 -13.77 -7.15
CA GLU A 59 -3.46 -14.79 -7.72
C GLU A 59 -4.93 -14.49 -7.37
N GLU A 60 -5.20 -14.23 -6.09
CA GLU A 60 -6.52 -13.82 -5.63
C GLU A 60 -6.94 -12.48 -6.25
N GLY A 61 -5.99 -11.54 -6.40
CA GLY A 61 -6.20 -10.25 -7.05
C GLY A 61 -6.69 -10.40 -8.50
N ILE A 62 -6.08 -11.29 -9.29
CA ILE A 62 -6.49 -11.59 -10.65
C ILE A 62 -7.91 -12.19 -10.68
N VAL A 63 -8.21 -13.12 -9.79
CA VAL A 63 -9.55 -13.74 -9.69
C VAL A 63 -10.61 -12.70 -9.35
N MET A 64 -10.35 -11.86 -8.35
CA MET A 64 -11.25 -10.79 -7.94
C MET A 64 -11.43 -9.72 -9.03
N CYS A 65 -10.35 -9.37 -9.73
CA CYS A 65 -10.37 -8.44 -10.85
C CYS A 65 -11.31 -8.94 -11.98
N LYS A 66 -11.16 -10.19 -12.41
CA LYS A 66 -12.02 -10.81 -13.42
C LYS A 66 -13.49 -10.90 -13.01
N ARG A 67 -13.73 -11.18 -11.73
CA ARG A 67 -15.09 -11.37 -11.17
C ARG A 67 -15.84 -10.06 -11.00
N HIS A 68 -15.19 -9.05 -10.44
CA HIS A 68 -15.85 -7.81 -9.99
C HIS A 68 -15.67 -6.63 -10.94
N ARG A 69 -14.72 -6.73 -11.90
CA ARG A 69 -14.41 -5.67 -12.87
C ARG A 69 -14.25 -4.29 -12.20
N PRO A 70 -13.30 -4.15 -11.25
CA PRO A 70 -13.06 -2.88 -10.58
C PRO A 70 -12.49 -1.86 -11.57
N ALA A 71 -12.95 -0.61 -11.50
CA ALA A 71 -12.37 0.47 -12.30
C ALA A 71 -11.07 1.02 -11.69
N ARG A 72 -10.87 0.80 -10.38
CA ARG A 72 -9.70 1.31 -9.63
C ARG A 72 -9.06 0.18 -8.84
N ILE A 73 -7.75 0.02 -8.95
CA ILE A 73 -6.99 -1.01 -8.23
C ILE A 73 -5.84 -0.37 -7.46
N ILE A 74 -5.66 -0.81 -6.24
CA ILE A 74 -4.52 -0.48 -5.39
C ILE A 74 -3.71 -1.76 -5.21
N VAL A 75 -2.42 -1.73 -5.57
CA VAL A 75 -1.52 -2.89 -5.53
C VAL A 75 -0.36 -2.59 -4.61
N ASP A 76 -0.13 -3.44 -3.61
CA ASP A 76 1.15 -3.40 -2.89
C ASP A 76 2.28 -3.91 -3.78
N MET A 77 3.40 -3.23 -3.74
CA MET A 77 4.57 -3.59 -4.53
C MET A 77 5.24 -4.87 -4.02
N ARG A 78 5.22 -5.11 -2.71
CA ARG A 78 5.94 -6.23 -2.09
C ARG A 78 4.99 -7.22 -1.45
N MET A 79 4.65 -8.25 -2.18
CA MET A 79 3.89 -9.38 -1.67
C MET A 79 4.75 -10.66 -1.68
N PRO A 80 4.59 -11.58 -0.74
CA PRO A 80 5.29 -12.86 -0.74
C PRO A 80 5.09 -13.61 -2.07
N GLY A 81 6.19 -14.01 -2.70
CA GLY A 81 6.16 -14.79 -3.94
C GLY A 81 5.92 -14.01 -5.22
N THR A 82 5.44 -12.76 -5.16
CA THR A 82 5.13 -11.97 -6.36
C THR A 82 5.47 -10.50 -6.14
N ASN A 83 6.18 -9.91 -7.10
CA ASN A 83 6.36 -8.45 -7.14
C ASN A 83 5.11 -7.80 -7.74
N GLY A 84 4.52 -6.83 -7.04
CA GLY A 84 3.34 -6.11 -7.53
C GLY A 84 3.54 -5.45 -8.90
N LEU A 85 4.77 -5.08 -9.25
CA LEU A 85 5.09 -4.58 -10.59
C LEU A 85 4.83 -5.61 -11.71
N ASP A 86 5.00 -6.90 -11.43
CA ASP A 86 4.78 -7.96 -12.42
C ASP A 86 3.28 -8.25 -12.61
N LEU A 87 2.47 -7.89 -11.63
CA LEU A 87 1.01 -8.01 -11.70
C LEU A 87 0.37 -6.94 -12.60
N ILE A 88 0.96 -5.74 -12.70
CA ILE A 88 0.38 -4.62 -13.45
C ILE A 88 0.06 -4.99 -14.92
N PRO A 89 0.98 -5.56 -15.72
CA PRO A 89 0.70 -5.92 -17.10
C PRO A 89 -0.43 -6.97 -17.23
N GLU A 90 -0.61 -7.82 -16.22
CA GLU A 90 -1.69 -8.80 -16.22
C GLU A 90 -3.05 -8.15 -15.97
N LEU A 91 -3.11 -7.19 -15.05
CA LEU A 91 -4.32 -6.42 -14.79
C LEU A 91 -4.71 -5.56 -15.99
N VAL A 92 -3.76 -4.87 -16.62
CA VAL A 92 -3.98 -4.07 -17.83
C VAL A 92 -4.50 -4.93 -19.00
N ARG A 93 -4.05 -6.19 -19.12
CA ARG A 93 -4.59 -7.13 -20.14
C ARG A 93 -6.05 -7.53 -19.86
N ILE A 94 -6.49 -7.52 -18.60
CA ILE A 94 -7.90 -7.82 -18.24
C ILE A 94 -8.81 -6.66 -18.62
N ASP A 95 -8.36 -5.43 -18.37
CA ASP A 95 -9.08 -4.21 -18.72
C ASP A 95 -8.08 -3.03 -18.83
N PRO A 96 -7.83 -2.52 -20.07
CA PRO A 96 -6.90 -1.41 -20.30
C PRO A 96 -7.35 -0.06 -19.70
N GLU A 97 -8.65 0.12 -19.43
CA GLU A 97 -9.21 1.36 -18.84
C GLU A 97 -9.07 1.40 -17.31
N MET A 98 -8.60 0.32 -16.74
CA MET A 98 -8.46 0.18 -15.29
C MET A 98 -7.36 1.08 -14.75
N GLN A 99 -7.67 1.87 -13.74
CA GLN A 99 -6.72 2.74 -13.08
C GLN A 99 -5.99 1.97 -11.97
N ILE A 100 -4.67 1.87 -12.07
CA ILE A 100 -3.85 1.12 -11.12
C ILE A 100 -2.91 2.08 -10.37
N ILE A 101 -2.98 2.09 -9.04
CA ILE A 101 -2.03 2.78 -8.16
C ILE A 101 -1.20 1.74 -7.43
N VAL A 102 0.12 1.93 -7.45
CA VAL A 102 1.06 1.07 -6.72
C VAL A 102 1.42 1.71 -5.38
N LEU A 103 1.30 0.93 -4.30
CA LEU A 103 1.77 1.33 -2.98
C LEU A 103 3.09 0.63 -2.66
N THR A 104 3.97 1.31 -1.96
CA THR A 104 5.26 0.75 -1.55
C THR A 104 5.74 1.29 -0.22
N GLY A 105 6.35 0.44 0.59
CA GLY A 105 7.08 0.88 1.78
C GLY A 105 8.45 1.51 1.46
N TYR A 106 8.94 1.39 0.21
CA TYR A 106 10.27 1.85 -0.20
C TYR A 106 10.21 2.40 -1.61
N GLY A 107 10.02 3.72 -1.72
CA GLY A 107 9.96 4.42 -3.01
C GLY A 107 11.35 4.70 -3.59
N SER A 108 11.58 4.33 -4.84
CA SER A 108 12.68 4.89 -5.63
C SER A 108 12.13 5.45 -6.92
N ILE A 109 12.74 6.51 -7.43
CA ILE A 109 12.37 7.12 -8.72
C ILE A 109 12.38 6.04 -9.82
N ALA A 110 13.38 5.15 -9.82
CA ALA A 110 13.47 4.07 -10.79
C ALA A 110 12.26 3.11 -10.72
N THR A 111 11.78 2.80 -9.53
CA THR A 111 10.61 1.93 -9.33
C THR A 111 9.32 2.62 -9.75
N ALA A 112 9.19 3.91 -9.47
CA ALA A 112 8.04 4.71 -9.90
C ALA A 112 7.96 4.78 -11.44
N VAL A 113 9.09 5.08 -12.10
CA VAL A 113 9.17 5.08 -13.57
C VAL A 113 8.83 3.71 -14.16
N GLU A 114 9.31 2.63 -13.55
CA GLU A 114 9.01 1.28 -14.01
C GLU A 114 7.52 0.92 -13.82
N ALA A 115 6.90 1.29 -12.70
CA ALA A 115 5.48 1.11 -12.47
C ALA A 115 4.64 1.80 -13.57
N THR A 116 4.95 3.07 -13.85
CA THR A 116 4.26 3.85 -14.90
C THR A 116 4.45 3.23 -16.29
N ARG A 117 5.66 2.78 -16.63
CA ARG A 117 5.93 2.10 -17.93
C ARG A 117 5.13 0.81 -18.09
N ARG A 118 4.82 0.12 -16.99
CA ARG A 118 4.02 -1.10 -16.99
C ARG A 118 2.52 -0.86 -17.02
N GLY A 119 2.07 0.39 -16.91
CA GLY A 119 0.67 0.78 -16.99
C GLY A 119 0.05 1.22 -15.66
N ALA A 120 0.85 1.41 -14.61
CA ALA A 120 0.34 2.07 -13.40
C ALA A 120 0.06 3.55 -13.68
N ARG A 121 -1.07 4.03 -13.16
CA ARG A 121 -1.46 5.44 -13.22
C ARG A 121 -0.59 6.31 -12.30
N ASP A 122 -0.34 5.83 -11.10
CA ASP A 122 0.46 6.57 -10.10
C ASP A 122 1.15 5.58 -9.14
N TYR A 123 2.07 6.12 -8.35
CA TYR A 123 2.90 5.39 -7.42
C TYR A 123 3.02 6.19 -6.12
N LEU A 124 2.62 5.60 -4.99
CA LEU A 124 2.60 6.25 -3.68
C LEU A 124 3.45 5.50 -2.67
N THR A 125 4.12 6.24 -1.78
CA THR A 125 4.91 5.64 -0.70
C THR A 125 4.09 5.50 0.58
N LYS A 126 4.17 4.34 1.24
CA LYS A 126 3.63 4.14 2.59
C LYS A 126 4.56 4.84 3.62
N PRO A 127 4.03 5.53 4.65
CA PRO A 127 2.63 5.62 5.02
C PRO A 127 1.81 6.52 4.09
N VAL A 128 0.62 6.09 3.72
CA VAL A 128 -0.30 6.80 2.84
C VAL A 128 -1.69 6.78 3.45
N ASP A 129 -2.40 7.89 3.38
CA ASP A 129 -3.77 7.98 3.80
C ASP A 129 -4.78 7.79 2.65
N THR A 130 -6.05 7.62 3.01
CA THR A 130 -7.11 7.34 2.03
C THR A 130 -7.34 8.53 1.08
N GLU A 131 -7.16 9.76 1.55
CA GLU A 131 -7.35 10.99 0.74
C GLU A 131 -6.26 11.11 -0.32
N GLN A 132 -5.02 10.81 0.04
CA GLN A 132 -3.90 10.78 -0.91
C GLN A 132 -4.15 9.75 -2.03
N ILE A 133 -4.65 8.55 -1.67
CA ILE A 133 -4.97 7.51 -2.64
C ILE A 133 -6.10 7.97 -3.59
N LEU A 134 -7.17 8.53 -3.05
CA LEU A 134 -8.29 9.02 -3.86
C LEU A 134 -7.87 10.17 -4.77
N SER A 135 -7.11 11.13 -4.24
CA SER A 135 -6.56 12.25 -5.03
C SER A 135 -5.66 11.77 -6.18
N ALA A 136 -4.89 10.70 -5.98
CA ALA A 136 -4.05 10.12 -7.03
C ALA A 136 -4.88 9.49 -8.16
N PHE A 137 -6.07 8.94 -7.86
CA PHE A 137 -7.00 8.48 -8.89
C PHE A 137 -7.68 9.62 -9.66
N ASP A 138 -7.90 10.75 -9.00
CA ASP A 138 -8.66 11.88 -9.57
C ASP A 138 -7.79 12.91 -10.30
N LYS A 139 -6.45 12.81 -10.20
CA LYS A 139 -5.52 13.65 -10.98
C LYS A 139 -5.71 13.42 -12.46
N ASP A 140 -5.75 14.50 -13.27
CA ASP A 140 -5.78 14.39 -14.72
C ASP A 140 -4.49 13.77 -15.27
N PRO A 141 -4.59 12.81 -16.21
CA PRO A 141 -3.41 12.17 -16.82
C PRO A 141 -2.51 13.15 -17.56
N GLU A 142 -3.06 14.29 -18.05
CA GLU A 142 -2.34 15.34 -18.78
C GLU A 142 -1.69 16.40 -17.89
N GLY A 143 -2.07 16.48 -16.61
CA GLY A 143 -1.35 17.23 -15.60
C GLY A 143 -0.05 16.49 -15.30
N GLY A 144 1.02 16.87 -16.00
CA GLY A 144 2.33 16.25 -15.92
C GLY A 144 2.71 15.85 -14.49
N ASN A 145 3.37 14.72 -14.35
CA ASN A 145 3.90 14.17 -13.11
C ASN A 145 4.36 15.27 -12.14
N ASN A 146 3.41 15.82 -11.40
CA ASN A 146 3.73 16.40 -10.12
C ASN A 146 4.00 15.21 -9.17
N VAL A 147 5.16 14.57 -9.37
CA VAL A 147 5.93 14.13 -8.23
C VAL A 147 5.92 15.37 -7.36
N THR A 148 5.09 15.37 -6.31
CA THR A 148 5.20 16.37 -5.24
C THR A 148 6.68 16.36 -4.94
N GLU A 149 7.38 17.42 -5.41
CA GLU A 149 8.77 17.67 -5.12
C GLU A 149 8.89 18.06 -3.63
N SER A 150 8.64 17.12 -2.75
CA SER A 150 9.51 16.98 -1.63
C SER A 150 10.72 16.24 -2.19
N THR A 151 11.70 17.00 -2.67
CA THR A 151 13.04 16.43 -2.94
C THR A 151 13.38 15.65 -1.69
N PRO A 152 13.46 14.28 -1.76
CA PRO A 152 13.67 13.51 -0.53
C PRO A 152 14.95 14.03 0.11
N SER A 153 14.92 14.31 1.40
CA SER A 153 16.12 14.76 2.09
C SER A 153 17.24 13.74 1.84
N LEU A 154 18.48 14.19 1.73
CA LEU A 154 19.64 13.29 1.53
C LEU A 154 19.64 12.14 2.55
N ALA A 155 19.19 12.43 3.78
CA ALA A 155 19.04 11.45 4.84
C ALA A 155 17.99 10.37 4.51
N ARG A 156 16.91 10.72 3.84
CA ARG A 156 15.87 9.78 3.41
C ARG A 156 16.35 8.89 2.27
N VAL A 157 17.01 9.47 1.26
CA VAL A 157 17.61 8.70 0.15
C VAL A 157 18.66 7.70 0.69
N GLU A 158 19.50 8.14 1.63
CA GLU A 158 20.49 7.27 2.29
C GLU A 158 19.79 6.14 3.07
N TRP A 159 18.74 6.46 3.82
CA TRP A 159 17.99 5.48 4.61
C TRP A 159 17.32 4.44 3.71
N GLU A 160 16.67 4.86 2.63
CA GLU A 160 16.04 3.97 1.65
C GLU A 160 17.05 3.04 0.97
N HIS A 161 18.24 3.58 0.62
CA HIS A 161 19.31 2.79 0.05
C HIS A 161 19.82 1.71 1.01
N ILE A 162 19.98 2.05 2.29
CA ILE A 162 20.35 1.11 3.35
C ILE A 162 19.31 -0.01 3.49
N GLN A 163 18.03 0.33 3.53
CA GLN A 163 16.94 -0.65 3.67
C GLN A 163 16.88 -1.63 2.48
N ARG A 164 17.10 -1.13 1.26
CA ARG A 164 17.16 -1.95 0.05
C ARG A 164 18.27 -2.98 0.15
N ILE A 165 19.49 -2.54 0.44
CA ILE A 165 20.65 -3.45 0.56
C ILE A 165 20.48 -4.44 1.70
N LEU A 166 19.85 -4.05 2.80
CA LEU A 166 19.55 -4.94 3.92
C LEU A 166 18.55 -6.03 3.51
N ALA A 167 17.49 -5.66 2.78
CA ALA A 167 16.52 -6.60 2.24
C ALA A 167 17.15 -7.60 1.25
N ASP A 168 17.98 -7.10 0.32
CA ASP A 168 18.73 -7.94 -0.64
C ASP A 168 19.68 -8.93 0.04
N CYS A 169 20.09 -8.62 1.27
CA CYS A 169 20.95 -9.49 2.09
C CYS A 169 20.14 -10.35 3.08
N GLY A 170 18.80 -10.45 2.92
CA GLY A 170 17.94 -11.23 3.82
C GLY A 170 17.99 -10.77 5.27
N GLY A 171 18.20 -9.47 5.54
CA GLY A 171 18.33 -8.91 6.87
C GLY A 171 19.72 -9.06 7.51
N ASN A 172 20.71 -9.62 6.80
CA ASN A 172 22.05 -9.83 7.31
C ASN A 172 22.85 -8.51 7.35
N ILE A 173 22.89 -7.88 8.54
CA ILE A 173 23.55 -6.59 8.77
C ILE A 173 25.04 -6.61 8.38
N SER A 174 25.76 -7.71 8.61
CA SER A 174 27.19 -7.79 8.29
C SER A 174 27.43 -7.84 6.78
N GLN A 175 26.58 -8.52 6.04
CA GLN A 175 26.62 -8.60 4.59
C GLN A 175 26.19 -7.27 3.95
N ALA A 176 25.13 -6.66 4.46
CA ALA A 176 24.66 -5.36 4.03
C ALA A 176 25.71 -4.27 4.24
N ALA A 177 26.36 -4.23 5.41
CA ALA A 177 27.43 -3.29 5.71
C ALA A 177 28.61 -3.40 4.72
N ARG A 178 29.00 -4.62 4.36
CA ARG A 178 30.04 -4.86 3.32
C ARG A 178 29.62 -4.35 1.95
N LYS A 179 28.37 -4.62 1.53
CA LYS A 179 27.83 -4.12 0.26
C LYS A 179 27.74 -2.59 0.20
N LEU A 180 27.41 -1.97 1.34
CA LEU A 180 27.33 -0.50 1.48
C LEU A 180 28.70 0.18 1.64
N GLY A 181 29.78 -0.58 1.80
CA GLY A 181 31.12 -0.01 2.06
C GLY A 181 31.22 0.71 3.41
N ILE A 182 30.39 0.39 4.39
CA ILE A 182 30.42 1.02 5.71
C ILE A 182 30.65 0.00 6.83
N HIS A 183 31.14 0.48 7.98
CA HIS A 183 31.38 -0.39 9.11
C HIS A 183 30.04 -0.89 9.72
N ARG A 184 29.97 -2.16 10.17
CA ARG A 184 28.78 -2.78 10.78
C ARG A 184 28.16 -1.93 11.88
N ARG A 185 28.98 -1.35 12.79
CA ARG A 185 28.48 -0.47 13.87
C ARG A 185 27.81 0.80 13.32
N SER A 186 28.34 1.35 12.23
CA SER A 186 27.75 2.51 11.57
C SER A 186 26.38 2.19 10.99
N LEU A 187 26.25 1.02 10.35
CA LEU A 187 24.96 0.55 9.84
C LEU A 187 23.95 0.33 10.97
N GLN A 188 24.34 -0.34 12.05
CA GLN A 188 23.48 -0.55 13.22
C GLN A 188 22.99 0.78 13.81
N ARG A 189 23.88 1.79 13.95
CA ARG A 189 23.51 3.11 14.44
C ARG A 189 22.53 3.84 13.50
N LYS A 190 22.69 3.67 12.18
CA LYS A 190 21.76 4.24 11.19
C LYS A 190 20.39 3.55 11.22
N LEU A 191 20.36 2.23 11.39
CA LEU A 191 19.13 1.45 11.52
C LEU A 191 18.37 1.71 12.83
N ALA A 192 19.07 2.10 13.90
CA ALA A 192 18.47 2.46 15.19
C ALA A 192 17.80 3.86 15.18
N LYS A 193 18.09 4.69 14.19
CA LYS A 193 17.39 5.96 14.01
C LYS A 193 16.05 5.71 13.32
N LEU A 194 15.02 6.44 13.77
CA LEU A 194 13.74 6.51 13.05
C LEU A 194 13.98 7.01 11.62
N PRO A 195 13.15 6.58 10.63
CA PRO A 195 13.24 7.14 9.29
C PRO A 195 13.14 8.65 9.37
N PRO A 196 13.92 9.39 8.55
CA PRO A 196 13.85 10.83 8.52
C PRO A 196 12.42 11.28 8.17
N LEU A 197 11.87 12.16 8.96
CA LEU A 197 10.66 12.91 8.62
C LEU A 197 11.06 13.99 7.61
N ASP A 198 10.32 14.11 6.52
CA ASP A 198 10.43 15.23 5.58
C ASP A 198 9.85 16.49 6.18
#